data_50661f4415420b0a04ab5f8abd5fb7a3
#
_entry.id   50661f4415420b0a04ab5f8abd5fb7a3
#
_cell.length_a   1.000
_cell.length_b   1.000
_cell.length_c   1.000
_cell.angle_alpha   90.00
_cell.angle_beta   90.00
_cell.angle_gamma   90.00
#
_symmetry.space_group_name_H-M   'P 1'
#
loop_
_entity.id
_entity.type
_entity.pdbx_description
1 polymer ?
#
loop_
_entity_poly.entity_id
_entity_poly.type
_entity_poly.pdbx_seq_one_letter_code
_entity_poly.pdbx_strand_id
1 'polypeptide(L)'
;VRFRQRTAALVARLRSGFDARFGVDRRGLAAFRLALGALLCLDLLLRARSLRAFYTDAGVLPRGTLHALYPTLSRLSIHALSGALWVEVALFALAAAFALAVLLGYHTRLALLCSFVLLVSLHARNPLVLNGGDSLLRRLTFWGLLLPLGSRWSLDALARVRAGVRDARPTRVATAASAALLLQVVLVYAVTALFKHHGTLWGRGLAVRYVFDLREFTVFLGPALAGHALPLTVANDAWLALLTCAPLLVLATGRIRAALVGAFALAHVGLLCTIGVGIFPLVDLVALLPFVPSFVWDGVERRLDRSRLPAVTGALADRLPTPRAVAPALPAGARRAARRGLAVVVCVLLVAMCAWNAASLGYADLGTEGRVDPGQYGWNMFAPDPVTTEVWYVAPAETTGGERVDAITGEAVSWAPPPSFERQYPTARWRKLLRNAHKRDLAGVQRAYAGYLCTRWNAAHADDLERIAVAVAVQDARLDGPEPVTHEVRWRGTCAAAGASAAGVA
;
A
#
# COMPACT_ATOMS: atom_id res chain seq x y z
N VAL A 1 49.14 14.59 18.24
CA VAL A 1 48.10 15.63 18.41
C VAL A 1 47.41 15.92 17.05
N ARG A 2 48.14 16.27 15.99
CA ARG A 2 47.59 16.63 14.66
C ARG A 2 46.76 15.50 14.01
N PHE A 3 47.14 14.23 14.18
CA PHE A 3 46.38 13.08 13.63
C PHE A 3 45.02 12.92 14.34
N ARG A 4 44.98 12.97 15.68
CA ARG A 4 43.71 12.93 16.45
C ARG A 4 42.78 14.11 16.15
N GLN A 5 43.33 15.29 15.90
CA GLN A 5 42.51 16.47 15.50
C GLN A 5 41.90 16.29 14.09
N ARG A 6 42.68 15.74 13.12
CA ARG A 6 42.18 15.48 11.76
C ARG A 6 41.09 14.39 11.75
N THR A 7 41.29 13.31 12.52
CA THR A 7 40.27 12.25 12.64
C THR A 7 39.01 12.76 13.33
N ALA A 8 39.10 13.57 14.38
CA ALA A 8 37.97 14.17 15.04
C ALA A 8 37.18 15.13 14.10
N ALA A 9 37.90 15.95 13.31
CA ALA A 9 37.29 16.84 12.33
C ALA A 9 36.58 16.06 11.19
N LEU A 10 37.19 14.96 10.70
CA LEU A 10 36.55 14.11 9.69
C LEU A 10 35.28 13.45 10.24
N VAL A 11 35.34 12.87 11.44
CA VAL A 11 34.16 12.27 12.10
C VAL A 11 33.04 13.30 12.29
N ALA A 12 33.39 14.53 12.71
CA ALA A 12 32.42 15.61 12.85
C ALA A 12 31.76 15.98 11.51
N ARG A 13 32.54 16.08 10.43
CA ARG A 13 32.02 16.34 9.07
C ARG A 13 31.11 15.22 8.58
N LEU A 14 31.50 13.96 8.76
CA LEU A 14 30.70 12.78 8.38
C LEU A 14 29.36 12.77 9.16
N ARG A 15 29.43 13.05 10.47
CA ARG A 15 28.25 13.13 11.32
C ARG A 15 27.31 14.27 10.89
N SER A 16 27.85 15.46 10.65
CA SER A 16 27.08 16.61 10.14
C SER A 16 26.47 16.30 8.77
N GLY A 17 27.21 15.66 7.87
CA GLY A 17 26.71 15.23 6.57
C GLY A 17 25.60 14.19 6.68
N PHE A 18 25.71 13.25 7.61
CA PHE A 18 24.67 12.26 7.90
C PHE A 18 23.42 12.93 8.49
N ASP A 19 23.59 13.79 9.49
CA ASP A 19 22.48 14.51 10.12
C ASP A 19 21.73 15.42 9.13
N ALA A 20 22.45 16.06 8.22
CA ALA A 20 21.85 16.89 7.17
C ALA A 20 20.99 16.09 6.18
N ARG A 21 21.37 14.86 5.85
CA ARG A 21 20.71 14.02 4.84
C ARG A 21 19.65 13.10 5.43
N PHE A 22 19.95 12.45 6.55
CA PHE A 22 19.12 11.40 7.18
C PHE A 22 18.40 11.86 8.45
N GLY A 23 18.68 13.06 8.92
CA GLY A 23 17.95 13.64 10.04
C GLY A 23 16.53 14.06 9.63
N VAL A 24 15.53 13.55 10.34
CA VAL A 24 14.11 13.86 10.14
C VAL A 24 13.66 14.81 11.25
N ASP A 25 12.95 15.88 10.89
CA ASP A 25 12.32 16.79 11.85
C ASP A 25 11.27 16.05 12.68
N ARG A 26 11.22 16.28 13.99
CA ARG A 26 10.25 15.61 14.87
C ARG A 26 8.80 16.00 14.56
N ARG A 27 8.57 17.16 13.97
CA ARG A 27 7.24 17.56 13.45
C ARG A 27 6.89 16.73 12.22
N GLY A 28 7.86 16.50 11.32
CA GLY A 28 7.72 15.58 10.19
C GLY A 28 7.38 14.16 10.63
N LEU A 29 8.03 13.64 11.70
CA LEU A 29 7.68 12.35 12.28
C LEU A 29 6.28 12.35 12.93
N ALA A 30 5.87 13.44 13.54
CA ALA A 30 4.52 13.55 14.10
C ALA A 30 3.45 13.62 13.00
N ALA A 31 3.68 14.40 11.94
CA ALA A 31 2.81 14.44 10.76
C ALA A 31 2.73 13.08 10.08
N PHE A 32 3.88 12.39 9.91
CA PHE A 32 3.94 11.04 9.39
C PHE A 32 3.09 10.07 10.24
N ARG A 33 3.17 10.13 11.58
CA ARG A 33 2.34 9.30 12.46
C ARG A 33 0.84 9.60 12.29
N LEU A 34 0.46 10.88 12.28
CA LEU A 34 -0.93 11.30 12.10
C LEU A 34 -1.48 10.78 10.77
N ALA A 35 -0.75 11.02 9.69
CA ALA A 35 -1.15 10.59 8.35
C ALA A 35 -1.15 9.06 8.22
N LEU A 36 -0.17 8.35 8.81
CA LEU A 36 -0.12 6.88 8.83
C LEU A 36 -1.31 6.29 9.59
N GLY A 37 -1.64 6.84 10.77
CA GLY A 37 -2.81 6.40 11.55
C GLY A 37 -4.12 6.61 10.79
N ALA A 38 -4.29 7.79 10.18
CA ALA A 38 -5.46 8.08 9.35
C ALA A 38 -5.53 7.14 8.13
N LEU A 39 -4.40 6.85 7.50
CA LEU A 39 -4.32 5.95 6.35
C LEU A 39 -4.64 4.50 6.73
N LEU A 40 -4.19 4.02 7.90
CA LEU A 40 -4.56 2.70 8.42
C LEU A 40 -6.07 2.60 8.68
N CYS A 41 -6.68 3.64 9.26
CA CYS A 41 -8.14 3.69 9.42
C CYS A 41 -8.86 3.67 8.07
N LEU A 42 -8.40 4.47 7.11
CA LEU A 42 -8.98 4.53 5.77
C LEU A 42 -8.86 3.19 5.04
N ASP A 43 -7.70 2.53 5.10
CA ASP A 43 -7.50 1.21 4.49
C ASP A 43 -8.46 0.17 5.05
N LEU A 44 -8.65 0.14 6.37
CA LEU A 44 -9.62 -0.75 7.03
C LEU A 44 -11.05 -0.44 6.60
N LEU A 45 -11.46 0.83 6.52
CA LEU A 45 -12.80 1.23 6.06
C LEU A 45 -13.04 0.82 4.60
N LEU A 46 -12.05 1.02 3.72
CA LEU A 46 -12.16 0.60 2.32
C LEU A 46 -12.23 -0.92 2.17
N ARG A 47 -11.49 -1.68 2.99
CA ARG A 47 -11.56 -3.14 3.00
C ARG A 47 -12.85 -3.66 3.59
N ALA A 48 -13.41 -2.99 4.59
CA ALA A 48 -14.66 -3.37 5.23
C ALA A 48 -15.84 -3.39 4.26
N ARG A 49 -15.81 -2.55 3.19
CA ARG A 49 -16.83 -2.56 2.11
C ARG A 49 -16.96 -3.91 1.40
N SER A 50 -15.90 -4.71 1.38
CA SER A 50 -15.87 -6.04 0.75
C SER A 50 -15.42 -7.13 1.74
N LEU A 51 -15.67 -6.94 3.04
CA LEU A 51 -15.18 -7.82 4.10
C LEU A 51 -15.63 -9.26 3.88
N ARG A 52 -16.91 -9.50 3.67
CA ARG A 52 -17.46 -10.83 3.41
C ARG A 52 -16.83 -11.47 2.17
N ALA A 53 -16.66 -10.70 1.09
CA ALA A 53 -16.12 -11.19 -0.17
C ALA A 53 -14.64 -11.59 -0.08
N PHE A 54 -13.81 -10.85 0.66
CA PHE A 54 -12.36 -11.03 0.61
C PHE A 54 -11.78 -11.79 1.80
N TYR A 55 -12.49 -11.86 2.93
CA TYR A 55 -11.89 -12.33 4.19
C TYR A 55 -12.67 -13.45 4.88
N THR A 56 -13.84 -13.88 4.35
CA THR A 56 -14.61 -14.98 4.90
C THR A 56 -14.59 -16.22 4.01
N ASP A 57 -15.04 -17.37 4.53
CA ASP A 57 -15.14 -18.60 3.74
C ASP A 57 -16.33 -18.58 2.76
N ALA A 58 -17.30 -17.68 2.94
CA ALA A 58 -18.38 -17.42 2.00
C ALA A 58 -17.96 -16.45 0.87
N GLY A 59 -16.68 -16.09 0.80
CA GLY A 59 -16.13 -15.15 -0.18
C GLY A 59 -15.37 -15.83 -1.32
N VAL A 60 -14.59 -15.01 -2.04
CA VAL A 60 -13.87 -15.39 -3.26
C VAL A 60 -12.53 -16.11 -3.00
N LEU A 61 -12.06 -16.12 -1.74
CA LEU A 61 -10.86 -16.85 -1.32
C LEU A 61 -11.11 -17.56 0.01
N PRO A 62 -11.88 -18.67 0.03
CA PRO A 62 -12.06 -19.50 1.22
C PRO A 62 -10.71 -19.99 1.76
N ARG A 63 -10.63 -20.26 3.09
CA ARG A 63 -9.39 -20.70 3.74
C ARG A 63 -8.77 -21.95 3.12
N GLY A 64 -9.57 -22.91 2.65
CA GLY A 64 -9.08 -24.10 1.95
C GLY A 64 -8.32 -23.71 0.67
N THR A 65 -8.88 -22.82 -0.17
CA THR A 65 -8.24 -22.30 -1.37
C THR A 65 -7.00 -21.46 -1.02
N LEU A 66 -7.07 -20.62 0.02
CA LEU A 66 -5.92 -19.86 0.51
C LEU A 66 -4.79 -20.79 0.95
N HIS A 67 -5.11 -21.86 1.71
CA HIS A 67 -4.11 -22.82 2.20
C HIS A 67 -3.45 -23.58 1.03
N ALA A 68 -4.23 -23.98 0.03
CA ALA A 68 -3.72 -24.66 -1.14
C ALA A 68 -2.75 -23.75 -1.96
N LEU A 69 -3.09 -22.47 -2.12
CA LEU A 69 -2.27 -21.53 -2.89
C LEU A 69 -1.08 -20.96 -2.12
N TYR A 70 -1.23 -20.77 -0.80
CA TYR A 70 -0.27 -20.06 0.05
C TYR A 70 -0.15 -20.71 1.45
N PRO A 71 0.37 -21.95 1.55
CA PRO A 71 0.37 -22.71 2.80
C PRO A 71 1.11 -22.00 3.95
N THR A 72 2.20 -21.31 3.65
CA THR A 72 2.96 -20.57 4.68
C THR A 72 2.21 -19.31 5.14
N LEU A 73 1.64 -18.53 4.21
CA LEU A 73 0.94 -17.29 4.56
C LEU A 73 -0.34 -17.56 5.35
N SER A 74 -1.07 -18.63 4.99
CA SER A 74 -2.29 -19.01 5.69
C SER A 74 -2.04 -19.32 7.16
N ARG A 75 -0.91 -19.96 7.50
CA ARG A 75 -0.50 -20.28 8.87
C ARG A 75 -0.05 -19.05 9.67
N LEU A 76 0.45 -18.01 9.01
CA LEU A 76 0.91 -16.77 9.65
C LEU A 76 -0.21 -15.74 9.83
N SER A 77 -1.43 -16.04 9.36
CA SER A 77 -2.54 -15.10 9.38
C SER A 77 -3.50 -15.39 10.54
N ILE A 78 -3.61 -14.46 11.49
CA ILE A 78 -4.63 -14.46 12.54
C ILE A 78 -6.03 -14.41 11.92
N HIS A 79 -6.21 -13.66 10.81
CA HIS A 79 -7.45 -13.56 10.04
C HIS A 79 -7.81 -14.87 9.30
N ALA A 80 -6.88 -15.82 9.18
CA ALA A 80 -7.15 -17.14 8.60
C ALA A 80 -7.52 -18.22 9.68
N LEU A 81 -7.51 -17.86 10.95
CA LEU A 81 -7.91 -18.79 12.03
C LEU A 81 -9.40 -19.13 11.95
N SER A 82 -10.23 -18.21 11.48
CA SER A 82 -11.67 -18.44 11.28
C SER A 82 -12.11 -17.86 9.93
N GLY A 83 -13.09 -18.49 9.29
CA GLY A 83 -13.78 -17.97 8.11
C GLY A 83 -15.12 -17.30 8.43
N ALA A 84 -15.49 -17.21 9.71
CA ALA A 84 -16.74 -16.63 10.14
C ALA A 84 -16.72 -15.10 10.09
N LEU A 85 -17.81 -14.50 9.59
CA LEU A 85 -17.93 -13.06 9.42
C LEU A 85 -17.74 -12.28 10.73
N TRP A 86 -18.33 -12.76 11.85
CA TRP A 86 -18.25 -12.06 13.13
C TRP A 86 -16.81 -11.97 13.68
N VAL A 87 -15.99 -13.02 13.44
CA VAL A 87 -14.57 -13.01 13.84
C VAL A 87 -13.81 -11.94 13.04
N GLU A 88 -14.05 -11.87 11.73
CA GLU A 88 -13.41 -10.84 10.89
C GLU A 88 -13.85 -9.43 11.29
N VAL A 89 -15.13 -9.22 11.61
CA VAL A 89 -15.62 -7.93 12.12
C VAL A 89 -14.92 -7.56 13.43
N ALA A 90 -14.75 -8.50 14.36
CA ALA A 90 -14.05 -8.27 15.63
C ALA A 90 -12.58 -7.92 15.42
N LEU A 91 -11.88 -8.62 14.50
CA LEU A 91 -10.47 -8.35 14.17
C LEU A 91 -10.32 -6.98 13.47
N PHE A 92 -11.24 -6.61 12.59
CA PHE A 92 -11.26 -5.28 11.97
C PHE A 92 -11.52 -4.17 12.99
N ALA A 93 -12.44 -4.37 13.94
CA ALA A 93 -12.69 -3.41 15.01
C ALA A 93 -11.46 -3.24 15.93
N LEU A 94 -10.77 -4.34 16.26
CA LEU A 94 -9.52 -4.32 17.02
C LEU A 94 -8.42 -3.58 16.26
N ALA A 95 -8.26 -3.88 14.97
CA ALA A 95 -7.29 -3.18 14.11
C ALA A 95 -7.59 -1.67 14.01
N ALA A 96 -8.87 -1.29 13.88
CA ALA A 96 -9.30 0.10 13.86
C ALA A 96 -9.02 0.81 15.20
N ALA A 97 -9.21 0.15 16.34
CA ALA A 97 -8.88 0.70 17.65
C ALA A 97 -7.37 1.00 17.77
N PHE A 98 -6.50 0.10 17.31
CA PHE A 98 -5.06 0.34 17.30
C PHE A 98 -4.66 1.42 16.27
N ALA A 99 -5.28 1.46 15.09
CA ALA A 99 -5.04 2.52 14.10
C ALA A 99 -5.42 3.90 14.66
N LEU A 100 -6.54 4.02 15.36
CA LEU A 100 -6.95 5.24 16.08
C LEU A 100 -5.96 5.59 17.20
N ALA A 101 -5.46 4.62 17.94
CA ALA A 101 -4.43 4.83 18.95
C ALA A 101 -3.12 5.35 18.33
N VAL A 102 -2.73 4.86 17.13
CA VAL A 102 -1.61 5.42 16.35
C VAL A 102 -1.90 6.86 15.95
N LEU A 103 -3.09 7.14 15.41
CA LEU A 103 -3.52 8.49 15.00
C LEU A 103 -3.44 9.46 16.17
N LEU A 104 -3.95 9.11 17.34
CA LEU A 104 -3.94 9.94 18.53
C LEU A 104 -2.57 9.97 19.22
N GLY A 105 -1.69 9.02 18.91
CA GLY A 105 -0.41 8.85 19.57
C GLY A 105 -0.54 8.42 21.04
N TYR A 106 -1.45 7.48 21.28
CA TYR A 106 -1.70 6.86 22.58
C TYR A 106 -0.97 5.51 22.65
N HIS A 107 -0.04 5.37 23.60
CA HIS A 107 0.88 4.23 23.65
C HIS A 107 1.47 3.90 22.26
N THR A 108 1.97 4.92 21.55
CA THR A 108 2.29 4.92 20.12
C THR A 108 3.05 3.68 19.65
N ARG A 109 4.04 3.22 20.42
CA ARG A 109 4.84 2.05 20.03
C ARG A 109 4.05 0.74 20.08
N LEU A 110 3.26 0.55 21.15
CA LEU A 110 2.42 -0.63 21.29
C LEU A 110 1.32 -0.64 20.23
N ALA A 111 0.66 0.50 20.04
CA ALA A 111 -0.37 0.67 19.02
C ALA A 111 0.17 0.38 17.61
N LEU A 112 1.37 0.88 17.26
CA LEU A 112 2.03 0.58 16.00
C LEU A 112 2.39 -0.90 15.86
N LEU A 113 2.89 -1.54 16.92
CA LEU A 113 3.22 -2.97 16.89
C LEU A 113 1.96 -3.81 16.64
N CYS A 114 0.89 -3.57 17.37
CA CYS A 114 -0.37 -4.27 17.17
C CYS A 114 -0.98 -4.00 15.78
N SER A 115 -0.95 -2.73 15.32
CA SER A 115 -1.38 -2.38 13.96
C SER A 115 -0.53 -3.09 12.90
N PHE A 116 0.78 -3.18 13.08
CA PHE A 116 1.67 -3.88 12.14
C PHE A 116 1.37 -5.38 12.07
N VAL A 117 1.22 -6.04 13.23
CA VAL A 117 0.91 -7.48 13.29
C VAL A 117 -0.44 -7.78 12.62
N LEU A 118 -1.48 -6.99 12.94
CA LEU A 118 -2.80 -7.16 12.34
C LEU A 118 -2.80 -6.84 10.84
N LEU A 119 -2.05 -5.83 10.40
CA LEU A 119 -1.90 -5.48 8.98
C LEU A 119 -1.20 -6.60 8.20
N VAL A 120 -0.11 -7.16 8.73
CA VAL A 120 0.59 -8.30 8.11
C VAL A 120 -0.33 -9.51 8.03
N SER A 121 -1.04 -9.81 9.11
CA SER A 121 -2.03 -10.90 9.18
C SER A 121 -3.15 -10.71 8.15
N LEU A 122 -3.73 -9.51 8.05
CA LEU A 122 -4.78 -9.17 7.09
C LEU A 122 -4.28 -9.31 5.64
N HIS A 123 -3.05 -8.89 5.35
CA HIS A 123 -2.43 -9.06 4.05
C HIS A 123 -2.13 -10.52 3.70
N ALA A 124 -1.78 -11.33 4.69
CA ALA A 124 -1.58 -12.76 4.52
C ALA A 124 -2.90 -13.53 4.31
N ARG A 125 -4.05 -13.02 4.83
CA ARG A 125 -5.38 -13.60 4.62
C ARG A 125 -5.83 -13.53 3.17
N ASN A 126 -5.48 -12.45 2.45
CA ASN A 126 -5.79 -12.36 1.02
C ASN A 126 -4.67 -11.65 0.24
N PRO A 127 -3.63 -12.40 -0.20
CA PRO A 127 -2.53 -11.85 -0.98
C PRO A 127 -2.94 -11.37 -2.37
N LEU A 128 -4.04 -11.87 -2.94
CA LEU A 128 -4.45 -11.58 -4.31
C LEU A 128 -4.97 -10.15 -4.50
N VAL A 129 -5.41 -9.49 -3.43
CA VAL A 129 -5.92 -8.10 -3.47
C VAL A 129 -4.84 -7.05 -3.23
N LEU A 130 -3.60 -7.46 -2.97
CA LEU A 130 -2.51 -6.57 -2.58
C LEU A 130 -1.85 -5.90 -3.79
N ASN A 131 -1.43 -4.66 -3.59
CA ASN A 131 -0.66 -3.89 -4.56
C ASN A 131 0.61 -3.29 -3.95
N GLY A 132 1.35 -2.49 -4.73
CA GLY A 132 2.56 -1.80 -4.25
C GLY A 132 2.31 -0.91 -3.03
N GLY A 133 1.16 -0.25 -2.95
CA GLY A 133 0.77 0.57 -1.79
C GLY A 133 0.66 -0.23 -0.50
N ASP A 134 0.05 -1.41 -0.56
CA ASP A 134 -0.04 -2.32 0.60
C ASP A 134 1.36 -2.75 1.08
N SER A 135 2.26 -3.01 0.13
CA SER A 135 3.65 -3.39 0.43
C SER A 135 4.42 -2.23 1.06
N LEU A 136 4.24 -1.02 0.56
CA LEU A 136 4.87 0.18 1.12
C LEU A 136 4.28 0.52 2.50
N LEU A 137 2.95 0.44 2.67
CA LEU A 137 2.27 0.70 3.95
C LEU A 137 2.81 -0.20 5.08
N ARG A 138 3.00 -1.51 4.81
CA ARG A 138 3.63 -2.42 5.78
C ARG A 138 5.04 -1.97 6.16
N ARG A 139 5.85 -1.58 5.19
CA ARG A 139 7.23 -1.15 5.41
C ARG A 139 7.31 0.17 6.16
N LEU A 140 6.43 1.14 5.84
CA LEU A 140 6.34 2.40 6.57
C LEU A 140 5.93 2.18 8.04
N THR A 141 4.96 1.30 8.28
CA THR A 141 4.52 0.92 9.63
C THR A 141 5.66 0.24 10.41
N PHE A 142 6.38 -0.68 9.76
CA PHE A 142 7.55 -1.36 10.35
C PHE A 142 8.67 -0.38 10.73
N TRP A 143 9.11 0.49 9.80
CA TRP A 143 10.15 1.46 10.10
C TRP A 143 9.70 2.49 11.14
N GLY A 144 8.40 2.81 11.14
CA GLY A 144 7.78 3.68 12.14
C GLY A 144 7.92 3.16 13.57
N LEU A 145 7.90 1.83 13.79
CA LEU A 145 8.12 1.20 15.12
C LEU A 145 9.46 1.57 15.74
N LEU A 146 10.48 1.78 14.92
CA LEU A 146 11.84 2.05 15.34
C LEU A 146 12.12 3.55 15.58
N LEU A 147 11.12 4.40 15.30
CA LEU A 147 11.21 5.85 15.38
C LEU A 147 10.39 6.42 16.54
N PRO A 148 10.77 7.59 17.10
CA PRO A 148 10.05 8.21 18.21
C PRO A 148 8.81 8.99 17.74
N LEU A 149 7.86 8.32 17.07
CA LEU A 149 6.70 8.93 16.44
C LEU A 149 5.75 9.62 17.44
N GLY A 150 5.64 9.13 18.69
CA GLY A 150 4.87 9.74 19.76
C GLY A 150 5.59 10.91 20.47
N SER A 151 6.61 11.52 19.84
CA SER A 151 7.40 12.55 20.51
C SER A 151 6.79 13.96 20.44
N ARG A 152 5.94 14.26 19.46
CA ARG A 152 5.20 15.52 19.27
C ARG A 152 3.78 15.27 18.81
N TRP A 153 2.87 16.20 19.04
CA TRP A 153 1.47 16.20 18.61
C TRP A 153 0.74 14.89 18.95
N SER A 154 0.94 14.35 20.16
CA SER A 154 0.46 13.04 20.60
C SER A 154 0.04 13.06 22.07
N LEU A 155 -0.86 12.14 22.45
CA LEU A 155 -1.23 11.94 23.86
C LEU A 155 -0.03 11.47 24.69
N ASP A 156 0.92 10.71 24.10
CA ASP A 156 2.19 10.37 24.75
C ASP A 156 3.07 11.60 25.04
N ALA A 157 3.06 12.60 24.15
CA ALA A 157 3.79 13.85 24.39
C ALA A 157 3.13 14.67 25.49
N LEU A 158 1.80 14.77 25.46
CA LEU A 158 1.01 15.47 26.48
C LEU A 158 1.20 14.85 27.86
N ALA A 159 1.18 13.51 27.96
CA ALA A 159 1.46 12.80 29.21
C ALA A 159 2.82 13.16 29.81
N ARG A 160 3.85 13.29 28.96
CA ARG A 160 5.19 13.72 29.44
C ARG A 160 5.20 15.16 29.96
N VAL A 161 4.50 16.06 29.28
CA VAL A 161 4.38 17.45 29.72
C VAL A 161 3.68 17.53 31.09
N ARG A 162 2.56 16.82 31.25
CA ARG A 162 1.82 16.74 32.52
C ARG A 162 2.63 16.13 33.66
N ALA A 163 3.53 15.18 33.32
CA ALA A 163 4.47 14.59 34.28
C ALA A 163 5.70 15.48 34.57
N GLY A 164 5.74 16.72 34.10
CA GLY A 164 6.85 17.64 34.31
C GLY A 164 8.16 17.28 33.60
N VAL A 165 8.13 16.32 32.64
CA VAL A 165 9.32 15.90 31.92
C VAL A 165 9.67 16.93 30.85
N ARG A 166 10.73 17.72 31.08
CA ARG A 166 11.25 18.64 30.06
C ARG A 166 11.76 17.89 28.83
N ASP A 167 11.34 18.36 27.66
CA ASP A 167 11.80 17.75 26.38
C ASP A 167 13.15 18.37 25.94
N ALA A 168 14.23 17.84 26.49
CA ALA A 168 15.61 18.22 26.12
C ALA A 168 16.12 17.49 24.84
N ARG A 169 15.24 16.85 24.08
CA ARG A 169 15.62 16.05 22.89
C ARG A 169 15.91 17.00 21.72
N PRO A 170 16.87 16.62 20.84
CA PRO A 170 17.14 17.39 19.63
C PRO A 170 15.87 17.50 18.74
N THR A 171 15.75 18.60 18.01
CA THR A 171 14.62 18.86 17.10
C THR A 171 14.57 17.89 15.92
N ARG A 172 15.73 17.30 15.57
CA ARG A 172 15.86 16.30 14.49
C ARG A 172 16.28 14.95 15.06
N VAL A 173 15.84 13.89 14.38
CA VAL A 173 16.18 12.49 14.68
C VAL A 173 17.02 11.94 13.53
N ALA A 174 18.31 11.72 13.78
CA ALA A 174 19.24 11.13 12.83
C ALA A 174 19.75 9.80 13.41
N THR A 175 19.19 8.71 12.93
CA THR A 175 19.48 7.34 13.39
C THR A 175 19.51 6.38 12.19
N ALA A 176 20.01 5.16 12.37
CA ALA A 176 19.90 4.13 11.34
C ALA A 176 18.43 3.91 10.90
N ALA A 177 17.48 3.96 11.84
CA ALA A 177 16.07 3.80 11.52
C ALA A 177 15.48 4.96 10.68
N SER A 178 15.91 6.22 10.93
CA SER A 178 15.50 7.34 10.07
C SER A 178 16.11 7.23 8.66
N ALA A 179 17.38 6.79 8.58
CA ALA A 179 18.00 6.51 7.30
C ALA A 179 17.28 5.38 6.55
N ALA A 180 16.91 4.31 7.25
CA ALA A 180 16.19 3.18 6.66
C ALA A 180 14.82 3.58 6.12
N LEU A 181 14.06 4.38 6.88
CA LEU A 181 12.77 4.91 6.41
C LEU A 181 12.93 5.72 5.11
N LEU A 182 13.89 6.66 5.09
CA LEU A 182 14.12 7.50 3.91
C LEU A 182 14.64 6.69 2.72
N LEU A 183 15.61 5.80 2.94
CA LEU A 183 16.16 4.94 1.89
C LEU A 183 15.13 3.95 1.34
N GLN A 184 14.21 3.45 2.17
CA GLN A 184 13.12 2.60 1.69
C GLN A 184 12.27 3.31 0.61
N VAL A 185 11.94 4.57 0.81
CA VAL A 185 11.14 5.35 -0.15
C VAL A 185 11.94 5.64 -1.42
N VAL A 186 13.17 6.09 -1.26
CA VAL A 186 14.08 6.32 -2.42
C VAL A 186 14.28 5.04 -3.22
N LEU A 187 14.43 3.89 -2.55
CA LEU A 187 14.63 2.60 -3.21
C LEU A 187 13.39 2.19 -4.03
N VAL A 188 12.18 2.43 -3.52
CA VAL A 188 10.94 2.16 -4.27
C VAL A 188 10.95 2.93 -5.60
N TYR A 189 11.22 4.23 -5.55
CA TYR A 189 11.23 5.07 -6.75
C TYR A 189 12.39 4.73 -7.69
N ALA A 190 13.60 4.53 -7.16
CA ALA A 190 14.78 4.21 -7.96
C ALA A 190 14.65 2.86 -8.67
N VAL A 191 14.16 1.82 -7.97
CA VAL A 191 13.93 0.51 -8.57
C VAL A 191 12.83 0.57 -9.62
N THR A 192 11.74 1.31 -9.33
CA THR A 192 10.69 1.54 -10.32
C THR A 192 11.22 2.28 -11.57
N ALA A 193 12.11 3.28 -11.40
CA ALA A 193 12.77 3.96 -12.50
C ALA A 193 13.60 2.98 -13.34
N LEU A 194 14.44 2.16 -12.68
CA LEU A 194 15.28 1.17 -13.37
C LEU A 194 14.45 0.19 -14.19
N PHE A 195 13.38 -0.36 -13.62
CA PHE A 195 12.46 -1.21 -14.40
C PHE A 195 11.87 -0.48 -15.61
N LYS A 196 11.44 0.78 -15.44
CA LYS A 196 10.84 1.57 -16.53
C LYS A 196 11.85 1.94 -17.64
N HIS A 197 13.12 2.14 -17.29
CA HIS A 197 14.18 2.35 -18.28
C HIS A 197 14.45 1.10 -19.15
N HIS A 198 14.09 -0.09 -18.69
CA HIS A 198 14.12 -1.30 -19.52
C HIS A 198 12.86 -1.44 -20.40
N GLY A 199 11.84 -0.61 -20.19
CA GLY A 199 10.59 -0.65 -20.95
C GLY A 199 10.69 0.16 -22.25
N THR A 200 10.15 -0.37 -23.34
CA THR A 200 10.14 0.28 -24.64
C THR A 200 9.13 1.43 -24.73
N LEU A 201 7.95 1.23 -24.14
CA LEU A 201 6.88 2.22 -24.15
C LEU A 201 7.22 3.46 -23.32
N TRP A 202 7.93 3.28 -22.19
CA TRP A 202 8.41 4.38 -21.37
C TRP A 202 9.44 5.23 -22.12
N GLY A 203 10.42 4.57 -22.77
CA GLY A 203 11.45 5.25 -23.55
C GLY A 203 10.91 6.00 -24.79
N ARG A 204 9.76 5.54 -25.34
CA ARG A 204 9.08 6.16 -26.47
C ARG A 204 8.05 7.25 -26.09
N GLY A 205 7.85 7.52 -24.78
CA GLY A 205 6.84 8.48 -24.30
C GLY A 205 5.40 8.00 -24.42
N LEU A 206 5.17 6.68 -24.59
CA LEU A 206 3.86 6.11 -24.88
C LEU A 206 3.21 5.41 -23.68
N ALA A 207 3.98 5.06 -22.65
CA ALA A 207 3.49 4.22 -21.55
C ALA A 207 2.27 4.84 -20.83
N VAL A 208 2.31 6.14 -20.52
CA VAL A 208 1.19 6.82 -19.86
C VAL A 208 -0.04 6.86 -20.77
N ARG A 209 0.14 7.03 -22.10
CA ARG A 209 -0.97 6.99 -23.06
C ARG A 209 -1.68 5.63 -23.02
N TYR A 210 -0.94 4.50 -23.05
CA TYR A 210 -1.52 3.16 -22.90
C TYR A 210 -2.25 2.97 -21.58
N VAL A 211 -1.70 3.48 -20.46
CA VAL A 211 -2.38 3.38 -19.15
C VAL A 211 -3.71 4.15 -19.15
N PHE A 212 -3.78 5.29 -19.83
CA PHE A 212 -5.01 6.09 -19.93
C PHE A 212 -6.01 5.54 -20.95
N ASP A 213 -5.56 4.74 -21.89
CA ASP A 213 -6.43 4.04 -22.84
C ASP A 213 -7.17 2.86 -22.18
N LEU A 214 -6.60 2.28 -21.11
CA LEU A 214 -7.23 1.22 -20.33
C LEU A 214 -8.31 1.82 -19.39
N ARG A 215 -9.58 1.78 -19.85
CA ARG A 215 -10.73 2.39 -19.15
C ARG A 215 -10.96 1.84 -17.75
N GLU A 216 -10.56 0.59 -17.50
CA GLU A 216 -10.63 -0.03 -16.18
C GLU A 216 -9.73 0.64 -15.12
N PHE A 217 -8.72 1.41 -15.56
CA PHE A 217 -7.81 2.12 -14.66
C PHE A 217 -8.16 3.60 -14.50
N THR A 218 -8.83 4.23 -15.47
CA THR A 218 -9.11 5.67 -15.41
C THR A 218 -10.23 5.99 -14.43
N VAL A 219 -10.06 7.09 -13.66
CA VAL A 219 -11.05 7.60 -12.70
C VAL A 219 -11.08 9.13 -12.73
N PHE A 220 -12.14 9.73 -12.26
CA PHE A 220 -12.35 11.20 -12.15
C PHE A 220 -11.93 11.96 -13.41
N LEU A 221 -10.76 12.59 -13.40
CA LEU A 221 -10.20 13.35 -14.52
C LEU A 221 -9.55 12.47 -15.59
N GLY A 222 -9.29 11.21 -15.30
CA GLY A 222 -8.63 10.27 -16.20
C GLY A 222 -9.30 10.13 -17.56
N PRO A 223 -10.63 9.84 -17.64
CA PRO A 223 -11.31 9.72 -18.91
C PRO A 223 -11.26 10.99 -19.77
N ALA A 224 -11.32 12.17 -19.15
CA ALA A 224 -11.22 13.44 -19.85
C ALA A 224 -9.82 13.69 -20.47
N LEU A 225 -8.78 13.13 -19.86
CA LEU A 225 -7.39 13.27 -20.31
C LEU A 225 -6.99 12.21 -21.35
N ALA A 226 -7.66 11.06 -21.40
CA ALA A 226 -7.30 9.90 -22.21
C ALA A 226 -7.09 10.24 -23.70
N GLY A 227 -7.90 11.13 -24.29
CA GLY A 227 -7.80 11.56 -25.69
C GLY A 227 -6.66 12.55 -25.99
N HIS A 228 -5.91 13.04 -25.00
CA HIS A 228 -4.97 14.13 -25.17
C HIS A 228 -3.52 13.62 -25.19
N ALA A 229 -2.99 13.30 -26.39
CA ALA A 229 -1.67 12.69 -26.56
C ALA A 229 -0.52 13.52 -25.96
N LEU A 230 -0.46 14.84 -26.26
CA LEU A 230 0.64 15.71 -25.84
C LEU A 230 0.81 15.79 -24.30
N PRO A 231 -0.21 16.16 -23.50
CA PRO A 231 -0.05 16.20 -22.04
C PRO A 231 0.29 14.84 -21.44
N LEU A 232 -0.20 13.72 -22.00
CA LEU A 232 0.13 12.38 -21.51
C LEU A 232 1.58 11.98 -21.83
N THR A 233 2.11 12.38 -22.99
CA THR A 233 3.53 12.18 -23.33
C THR A 233 4.42 13.02 -22.40
N VAL A 234 4.08 14.31 -22.19
CA VAL A 234 4.81 15.17 -21.23
C VAL A 234 4.77 14.58 -19.82
N ALA A 235 3.61 14.07 -19.39
CA ALA A 235 3.47 13.39 -18.08
C ALA A 235 4.33 12.12 -17.99
N ASN A 236 4.45 11.35 -19.08
CA ASN A 236 5.33 10.18 -19.17
C ASN A 236 6.79 10.54 -18.89
N ASP A 237 7.31 11.53 -19.62
CA ASP A 237 8.71 11.91 -19.54
C ASP A 237 9.02 12.61 -18.20
N ALA A 238 8.12 13.48 -17.74
CA ALA A 238 8.25 14.13 -16.45
C ALA A 238 8.24 13.11 -15.29
N TRP A 239 7.36 12.10 -15.36
CA TRP A 239 7.30 11.05 -14.35
C TRP A 239 8.57 10.20 -14.35
N LEU A 240 9.05 9.76 -15.51
CA LEU A 240 10.28 8.97 -15.62
C LEU A 240 11.50 9.75 -15.12
N ALA A 241 11.61 11.04 -15.50
CA ALA A 241 12.67 11.93 -15.03
C ALA A 241 12.61 12.12 -13.51
N LEU A 242 11.40 12.35 -12.95
CA LEU A 242 11.21 12.52 -11.51
C LEU A 242 11.62 11.28 -10.73
N LEU A 243 11.21 10.09 -11.18
CA LEU A 243 11.61 8.82 -10.56
C LEU A 243 13.13 8.61 -10.62
N THR A 244 13.77 8.94 -11.73
CA THR A 244 15.23 8.88 -11.92
C THR A 244 15.96 9.83 -10.95
N CYS A 245 15.35 10.98 -10.65
CA CYS A 245 15.86 11.94 -9.67
C CYS A 245 15.59 11.58 -8.21
N ALA A 246 14.91 10.47 -7.91
CA ALA A 246 14.55 10.09 -6.54
C ALA A 246 15.74 10.02 -5.54
N PRO A 247 16.96 9.60 -5.90
CA PRO A 247 18.12 9.67 -4.99
C PRO A 247 18.40 11.07 -4.45
N LEU A 248 18.03 12.12 -5.18
CA LEU A 248 18.18 13.51 -4.74
C LEU A 248 17.28 13.85 -3.54
N LEU A 249 16.22 13.10 -3.26
CA LEU A 249 15.43 13.26 -2.04
C LEU A 249 16.28 13.11 -0.76
N VAL A 250 17.34 12.29 -0.80
CA VAL A 250 18.29 12.12 0.30
C VAL A 250 19.55 12.96 0.09
N LEU A 251 20.08 13.01 -1.12
CA LEU A 251 21.34 13.71 -1.41
C LEU A 251 21.19 15.23 -1.28
N ALA A 252 20.09 15.80 -1.77
CA ALA A 252 19.80 17.22 -1.65
C ALA A 252 19.31 17.59 -0.24
N THR A 253 19.40 18.88 0.10
CA THR A 253 18.94 19.46 1.37
C THR A 253 18.21 20.78 1.12
N GLY A 254 17.60 21.36 2.14
CA GLY A 254 17.00 22.69 2.09
C GLY A 254 15.91 22.84 1.02
N ARG A 255 15.97 23.93 0.23
CA ARG A 255 14.94 24.27 -0.75
C ARG A 255 14.84 23.28 -1.92
N ILE A 256 15.98 22.70 -2.36
CA ILE A 256 15.99 21.71 -3.44
C ILE A 256 15.23 20.45 -3.01
N ARG A 257 15.47 19.94 -1.80
CA ARG A 257 14.70 18.82 -1.26
C ARG A 257 13.21 19.17 -1.14
N ALA A 258 12.86 20.37 -0.68
CA ALA A 258 11.47 20.79 -0.59
C ALA A 258 10.78 20.82 -1.95
N ALA A 259 11.45 21.32 -3.00
CA ALA A 259 10.93 21.33 -4.36
C ALA A 259 10.71 19.92 -4.91
N LEU A 260 11.67 18.99 -4.68
CA LEU A 260 11.53 17.59 -5.07
C LEU A 260 10.35 16.92 -4.33
N VAL A 261 10.22 17.11 -3.01
CA VAL A 261 9.08 16.60 -2.24
C VAL A 261 7.77 17.14 -2.79
N GLY A 262 7.72 18.43 -3.14
CA GLY A 262 6.56 19.06 -3.77
C GLY A 262 6.22 18.46 -5.13
N ALA A 263 7.22 18.21 -5.98
CA ALA A 263 7.04 17.61 -7.29
C ALA A 263 6.51 16.17 -7.19
N PHE A 264 7.10 15.34 -6.32
CA PHE A 264 6.58 13.99 -6.06
C PHE A 264 5.17 14.03 -5.48
N ALA A 265 4.88 14.93 -4.54
CA ALA A 265 3.54 15.06 -3.96
C ALA A 265 2.52 15.47 -5.03
N LEU A 266 2.84 16.43 -5.89
CA LEU A 266 1.97 16.84 -7.00
C LEU A 266 1.70 15.69 -7.98
N ALA A 267 2.72 14.93 -8.34
CA ALA A 267 2.57 13.77 -9.22
C ALA A 267 1.64 12.70 -8.60
N HIS A 268 1.75 12.42 -7.28
CA HIS A 268 0.87 11.47 -6.61
C HIS A 268 -0.56 12.00 -6.44
N VAL A 269 -0.74 13.31 -6.25
CA VAL A 269 -2.08 13.94 -6.29
C VAL A 269 -2.68 13.81 -7.69
N GLY A 270 -1.89 14.07 -8.75
CA GLY A 270 -2.31 13.82 -10.12
C GLY A 270 -2.74 12.37 -10.35
N LEU A 271 -1.93 11.41 -9.90
CA LEU A 271 -2.24 9.99 -9.99
C LEU A 271 -3.54 9.63 -9.22
N LEU A 272 -3.75 10.21 -8.03
CA LEU A 272 -4.97 10.01 -7.26
C LEU A 272 -6.22 10.51 -7.99
N CYS A 273 -6.10 11.61 -8.73
CA CYS A 273 -7.20 12.23 -9.47
C CYS A 273 -7.46 11.58 -10.84
N THR A 274 -6.57 10.71 -11.35
CA THR A 274 -6.68 10.21 -12.73
C THR A 274 -6.70 8.70 -12.84
N ILE A 275 -6.00 7.97 -11.96
CA ILE A 275 -5.81 6.52 -12.07
C ILE A 275 -6.25 5.80 -10.80
N GLY A 276 -7.14 4.84 -10.94
CA GLY A 276 -7.72 4.04 -9.87
C GLY A 276 -6.80 2.95 -9.32
N VAL A 277 -5.63 3.31 -8.79
CA VAL A 277 -4.66 2.36 -8.18
C VAL A 277 -4.87 2.17 -6.67
N GLY A 278 -6.06 2.50 -6.17
CA GLY A 278 -6.42 2.36 -4.76
C GLY A 278 -5.71 3.40 -3.89
N ILE A 279 -5.31 2.99 -2.68
CA ILE A 279 -4.67 3.91 -1.71
C ILE A 279 -3.19 4.18 -2.00
N PHE A 280 -2.61 3.60 -3.05
CA PHE A 280 -1.19 3.71 -3.35
C PHE A 280 -0.68 5.17 -3.35
N PRO A 281 -1.33 6.15 -4.04
CA PRO A 281 -0.84 7.52 -4.04
C PRO A 281 -0.88 8.18 -2.65
N LEU A 282 -1.85 7.83 -1.81
CA LEU A 282 -1.95 8.32 -0.44
C LEU A 282 -0.82 7.77 0.44
N VAL A 283 -0.44 6.50 0.24
CA VAL A 283 0.70 5.88 0.94
C VAL A 283 1.98 6.61 0.61
N ASP A 284 2.19 6.96 -0.66
CA ASP A 284 3.37 7.71 -1.11
C ASP A 284 3.39 9.13 -0.57
N LEU A 285 2.25 9.82 -0.53
CA LEU A 285 2.15 11.15 0.11
C LEU A 285 2.54 11.09 1.60
N VAL A 286 2.13 10.06 2.31
CA VAL A 286 2.55 9.83 3.70
C VAL A 286 4.05 9.53 3.78
N ALA A 287 4.59 8.74 2.86
CA ALA A 287 6.01 8.39 2.79
C ALA A 287 6.92 9.60 2.53
N LEU A 288 6.42 10.66 1.91
CA LEU A 288 7.16 11.89 1.64
C LEU A 288 7.27 12.83 2.86
N LEU A 289 6.39 12.73 3.85
CA LEU A 289 6.39 13.64 5.02
C LEU A 289 7.71 13.69 5.81
N PRO A 290 8.45 12.57 6.02
CA PRO A 290 9.75 12.59 6.67
C PRO A 290 10.84 13.37 5.91
N PHE A 291 10.69 13.58 4.61
CA PHE A 291 11.64 14.34 3.79
C PHE A 291 11.45 15.84 3.89
N VAL A 292 10.31 16.32 4.38
CA VAL A 292 9.98 17.74 4.45
C VAL A 292 10.98 18.47 5.37
N PRO A 293 11.70 19.51 4.87
CA PRO A 293 12.69 20.22 5.65
C PRO A 293 12.10 21.07 6.78
N SER A 294 12.91 21.34 7.82
CA SER A 294 12.46 22.04 9.04
C SER A 294 11.86 23.42 8.77
N PHE A 295 12.39 24.18 7.80
CA PHE A 295 11.87 25.53 7.49
C PHE A 295 10.41 25.52 7.00
N VAL A 296 9.98 24.41 6.36
CA VAL A 296 8.58 24.24 5.93
C VAL A 296 7.71 24.05 7.18
N TRP A 297 8.16 23.22 8.12
CA TRP A 297 7.47 23.03 9.40
C TRP A 297 7.40 24.30 10.23
N ASP A 298 8.45 25.12 10.21
CA ASP A 298 8.45 26.46 10.85
C ASP A 298 7.35 27.35 10.24
N GLY A 299 7.15 27.26 8.92
CA GLY A 299 6.06 27.95 8.23
C GLY A 299 4.67 27.44 8.64
N VAL A 300 4.53 26.14 8.78
CA VAL A 300 3.28 25.49 9.21
C VAL A 300 2.94 25.89 10.64
N GLU A 301 3.88 25.77 11.59
CA GLU A 301 3.64 26.15 12.99
C GLU A 301 3.26 27.64 13.11
N ARG A 302 3.98 28.54 12.45
CA ARG A 302 3.61 29.99 12.46
C ARG A 302 2.18 30.26 11.95
N ARG A 303 1.69 29.48 10.99
CA ARG A 303 0.30 29.61 10.50
C ARG A 303 -0.70 29.03 11.50
N LEU A 304 -0.36 27.89 12.10
CA LEU A 304 -1.20 27.25 13.12
C LEU A 304 -1.33 28.12 14.38
N ASP A 305 -0.24 28.72 14.84
CA ASP A 305 -0.23 29.60 16.01
C ASP A 305 -1.10 30.84 15.81
N ARG A 306 -1.26 31.32 14.58
CA ARG A 306 -2.15 32.43 14.21
C ARG A 306 -3.63 32.00 14.08
N SER A 307 -3.91 30.73 14.06
CA SER A 307 -5.27 30.17 13.98
C SER A 307 -5.88 29.96 15.35
N ARG A 308 -7.18 29.68 15.42
CA ARG A 308 -7.86 29.30 16.69
C ARG A 308 -7.61 27.83 17.08
N LEU A 309 -6.89 27.07 16.26
CA LEU A 309 -6.61 25.65 16.50
C LEU A 309 -5.89 25.36 17.82
N PRO A 310 -4.88 26.16 18.25
CA PRO A 310 -4.21 25.90 19.53
C PRO A 310 -5.15 25.98 20.75
N ALA A 311 -6.10 26.89 20.75
CA ALA A 311 -7.08 27.02 21.85
C ALA A 311 -8.04 25.80 21.86
N VAL A 312 -8.53 25.37 20.69
CA VAL A 312 -9.42 24.22 20.57
C VAL A 312 -8.69 22.92 20.94
N THR A 313 -7.47 22.73 20.44
CA THR A 313 -6.67 21.53 20.74
C THR A 313 -6.23 21.50 22.20
N GLY A 314 -5.98 22.65 22.84
CA GLY A 314 -5.70 22.75 24.27
C GLY A 314 -6.89 22.28 25.11
N ALA A 315 -8.07 22.85 24.86
CA ALA A 315 -9.29 22.49 25.59
C ALA A 315 -9.68 21.01 25.39
N LEU A 316 -9.45 20.46 24.18
CA LEU A 316 -9.66 19.03 23.92
C LEU A 316 -8.60 18.19 24.62
N ALA A 317 -7.35 18.61 24.58
CA ALA A 317 -6.25 17.90 25.23
C ALA A 317 -6.50 17.74 26.73
N ASP A 318 -7.04 18.76 27.41
CA ASP A 318 -7.32 18.72 28.86
C ASP A 318 -8.37 17.64 29.22
N ARG A 319 -9.27 17.31 28.31
CA ARG A 319 -10.32 16.31 28.48
C ARG A 319 -9.90 14.89 28.12
N LEU A 320 -8.83 14.73 27.33
CA LEU A 320 -8.42 13.41 26.83
C LEU A 320 -7.62 12.64 27.90
N PRO A 321 -7.85 11.32 28.06
CA PRO A 321 -7.04 10.47 28.90
C PRO A 321 -5.62 10.39 28.35
N THR A 322 -4.63 10.60 29.20
CA THR A 322 -3.23 10.43 28.83
C THR A 322 -2.67 9.16 29.43
N PRO A 323 -1.82 8.42 28.70
CA PRO A 323 -1.17 7.25 29.23
C PRO A 323 -0.24 7.64 30.38
N ARG A 324 -0.07 6.74 31.36
CA ARG A 324 0.95 6.95 32.40
C ARG A 324 2.34 7.00 31.74
N ALA A 325 3.12 8.03 32.06
CA ALA A 325 4.50 8.11 31.58
C ALA A 325 5.32 6.98 32.20
N VAL A 326 5.66 5.97 31.42
CA VAL A 326 6.52 4.87 31.87
C VAL A 326 7.97 5.36 31.71
N ALA A 327 8.68 5.52 32.81
CA ALA A 327 10.11 5.79 32.78
C ALA A 327 10.86 4.57 32.20
N PRO A 328 11.88 4.75 31.34
CA PRO A 328 12.64 3.63 30.81
C PRO A 328 13.39 2.93 31.93
N ALA A 329 13.04 1.68 32.20
CA ALA A 329 13.61 0.86 33.27
C ALA A 329 15.07 0.40 33.01
N LEU A 330 15.60 0.62 31.78
CA LEU A 330 16.93 0.13 31.43
C LEU A 330 18.05 1.08 31.84
N PRO A 331 19.14 0.58 32.44
CA PRO A 331 20.36 1.35 32.74
C PRO A 331 20.95 2.03 31.48
N ALA A 332 21.70 3.12 31.65
CA ALA A 332 22.26 3.86 30.52
C ALA A 332 23.18 3.03 29.62
N GLY A 333 23.93 2.08 30.20
CA GLY A 333 24.77 1.14 29.47
C GLY A 333 23.95 0.19 28.56
N ALA A 334 22.91 -0.44 29.13
CA ALA A 334 22.02 -1.32 28.40
C ALA A 334 21.27 -0.61 27.27
N ARG A 335 20.85 0.63 27.51
CA ARG A 335 20.22 1.49 26.47
C ARG A 335 21.19 1.78 25.31
N ARG A 336 22.49 2.01 25.60
CA ARG A 336 23.51 2.21 24.55
C ARG A 336 23.77 0.93 23.75
N ALA A 337 23.89 -0.21 24.45
CA ALA A 337 24.04 -1.51 23.79
C ALA A 337 22.86 -1.86 22.91
N ALA A 338 21.62 -1.69 23.41
CA ALA A 338 20.40 -1.92 22.64
C ALA A 338 20.31 -1.02 21.38
N ARG A 339 20.72 0.26 21.48
CA ARG A 339 20.75 1.17 20.32
C ARG A 339 21.80 0.74 19.28
N ARG A 340 22.96 0.24 19.71
CA ARG A 340 23.98 -0.27 18.80
C ARG A 340 23.52 -1.55 18.12
N GLY A 341 22.96 -2.50 18.88
CA GLY A 341 22.40 -3.73 18.33
C GLY A 341 21.27 -3.44 17.33
N LEU A 342 20.36 -2.53 17.66
CA LEU A 342 19.31 -2.08 16.73
C LEU A 342 19.90 -1.48 15.45
N ALA A 343 20.95 -0.65 15.55
CA ALA A 343 21.58 -0.06 14.36
C ALA A 343 22.19 -1.14 13.46
N VAL A 344 22.83 -2.15 14.03
CA VAL A 344 23.37 -3.30 13.26
C VAL A 344 22.25 -4.06 12.56
N VAL A 345 21.17 -4.40 13.27
CA VAL A 345 20.01 -5.09 12.69
C VAL A 345 19.41 -4.27 11.54
N VAL A 346 19.25 -2.97 11.73
CA VAL A 346 18.73 -2.10 10.66
C VAL A 346 19.65 -2.07 9.44
N CYS A 347 20.97 -2.02 9.65
CA CYS A 347 21.93 -2.07 8.53
C CYS A 347 21.86 -3.41 7.79
N VAL A 348 21.76 -4.53 8.50
CA VAL A 348 21.59 -5.86 7.88
C VAL A 348 20.30 -5.92 7.07
N LEU A 349 19.18 -5.42 7.61
CA LEU A 349 17.91 -5.37 6.89
C LEU A 349 17.98 -4.48 5.65
N LEU A 350 18.70 -3.35 5.71
CA LEU A 350 18.92 -2.48 4.53
C LEU A 350 19.72 -3.19 3.45
N VAL A 351 20.79 -3.88 3.83
CA VAL A 351 21.61 -4.67 2.88
C VAL A 351 20.76 -5.77 2.25
N ALA A 352 20.02 -6.53 3.05
CA ALA A 352 19.11 -7.57 2.55
C ALA A 352 18.06 -7.00 1.59
N MET A 353 17.50 -5.83 1.92
CA MET A 353 16.55 -5.13 1.06
C MET A 353 17.19 -4.69 -0.27
N CYS A 354 18.40 -4.15 -0.25
CA CYS A 354 19.13 -3.81 -1.47
C CYS A 354 19.44 -5.05 -2.32
N ALA A 355 19.92 -6.14 -1.69
CA ALA A 355 20.20 -7.40 -2.37
C ALA A 355 18.93 -7.99 -3.01
N TRP A 356 17.79 -7.98 -2.30
CA TRP A 356 16.52 -8.41 -2.84
C TRP A 356 16.08 -7.61 -4.07
N ASN A 357 16.22 -6.28 -4.01
CA ASN A 357 15.86 -5.42 -5.15
C ASN A 357 16.86 -5.56 -6.32
N ALA A 358 18.16 -5.79 -6.05
CA ALA A 358 19.14 -6.11 -7.09
C ALA A 358 18.78 -7.43 -7.78
N ALA A 359 18.37 -8.45 -7.02
CA ALA A 359 17.89 -9.71 -7.59
C ALA A 359 16.58 -9.53 -8.38
N SER A 360 15.64 -8.72 -7.89
CA SER A 360 14.40 -8.45 -8.62
C SER A 360 14.63 -7.74 -9.96
N LEU A 361 15.73 -7.01 -10.10
CA LEU A 361 16.17 -6.37 -11.35
C LEU A 361 17.06 -7.27 -12.24
N GLY A 362 17.37 -8.49 -11.78
CA GLY A 362 18.25 -9.41 -12.49
C GLY A 362 19.75 -9.12 -12.33
N TYR A 363 20.15 -8.22 -11.42
CA TYR A 363 21.57 -7.88 -11.20
C TYR A 363 22.28 -8.80 -10.18
N ALA A 364 21.53 -9.63 -9.47
CA ALA A 364 22.07 -10.59 -8.52
C ALA A 364 21.23 -11.87 -8.50
N ASP A 365 21.88 -12.99 -8.31
CA ASP A 365 21.24 -14.26 -8.03
C ASP A 365 21.32 -14.54 -6.52
N LEU A 366 20.16 -14.79 -5.89
CA LEU A 366 20.07 -15.14 -4.46
C LEU A 366 19.92 -16.63 -4.22
N GLY A 367 20.03 -17.47 -5.28
CA GLY A 367 19.85 -18.91 -5.18
C GLY A 367 18.42 -19.29 -4.71
N THR A 368 17.42 -18.47 -5.00
CA THR A 368 16.02 -18.69 -4.62
C THR A 368 15.22 -19.36 -5.73
N GLU A 369 15.87 -19.80 -6.80
CA GLU A 369 15.25 -20.46 -7.96
C GLU A 369 14.37 -21.64 -7.51
N GLY A 370 13.18 -21.73 -8.08
CA GLY A 370 12.19 -22.76 -7.74
C GLY A 370 11.45 -22.58 -6.40
N ARG A 371 11.83 -21.60 -5.55
CA ARG A 371 11.16 -21.29 -4.29
C ARG A 371 10.41 -19.97 -4.33
N VAL A 372 11.11 -18.88 -4.63
CA VAL A 372 10.55 -17.53 -4.71
C VAL A 372 11.29 -16.77 -5.80
N ASP A 373 10.54 -16.27 -6.79
CA ASP A 373 11.08 -15.39 -7.83
C ASP A 373 11.06 -13.93 -7.34
N PRO A 374 12.22 -13.29 -7.11
CA PRO A 374 12.29 -11.89 -6.68
C PRO A 374 11.63 -10.92 -7.65
N GLY A 375 11.62 -11.23 -8.97
CA GLY A 375 11.01 -10.41 -10.01
C GLY A 375 9.51 -10.22 -9.81
N GLN A 376 8.80 -11.23 -9.31
CA GLN A 376 7.36 -11.15 -9.02
C GLN A 376 7.03 -10.23 -7.84
N TYR A 377 7.99 -9.98 -6.95
CA TYR A 377 7.85 -9.16 -5.75
C TYR A 377 8.61 -7.83 -5.82
N GLY A 378 9.12 -7.49 -7.02
CA GLY A 378 9.78 -6.22 -7.29
C GLY A 378 8.83 -5.03 -7.33
N TRP A 379 9.40 -3.81 -7.37
CA TRP A 379 8.66 -2.55 -7.53
C TRP A 379 8.37 -2.27 -9.01
N ASN A 380 7.69 -3.21 -9.67
CA ASN A 380 7.42 -3.20 -11.11
C ASN A 380 6.06 -2.56 -11.48
N MET A 381 5.67 -1.49 -10.79
CA MET A 381 4.41 -0.77 -11.02
C MET A 381 4.34 -0.17 -12.42
N PHE A 382 3.52 -0.76 -13.31
CA PHE A 382 3.48 -0.44 -14.73
C PHE A 382 4.87 -0.47 -15.41
N ALA A 383 5.67 -1.49 -15.04
CA ALA A 383 7.05 -1.66 -15.50
C ALA A 383 7.36 -3.16 -15.72
N PRO A 384 8.28 -3.53 -16.66
CA PRO A 384 9.04 -2.62 -17.50
C PRO A 384 8.16 -1.77 -18.42
N ASP A 385 7.12 -2.34 -19.01
CA ASP A 385 6.07 -1.63 -19.72
C ASP A 385 4.71 -1.82 -19.03
N PRO A 386 3.74 -0.90 -19.17
CA PRO A 386 2.39 -1.11 -18.68
C PRO A 386 1.74 -2.29 -19.40
N VAL A 387 0.73 -2.88 -18.77
CA VAL A 387 -0.16 -3.81 -19.46
C VAL A 387 -0.86 -3.08 -20.59
N THR A 388 -1.01 -3.74 -21.72
CA THR A 388 -1.65 -3.22 -22.93
C THR A 388 -2.95 -3.97 -23.25
N THR A 389 -3.49 -4.72 -22.28
CA THR A 389 -4.71 -5.51 -22.41
C THR A 389 -5.77 -5.03 -21.46
N GLU A 390 -6.94 -4.71 -21.96
CA GLU A 390 -8.16 -4.52 -21.19
C GLU A 390 -8.79 -5.89 -20.89
N VAL A 391 -9.17 -6.15 -19.66
CA VAL A 391 -9.69 -7.44 -19.20
C VAL A 391 -10.99 -7.23 -18.46
N TRP A 392 -12.02 -7.99 -18.80
CA TRP A 392 -13.26 -8.01 -18.01
C TRP A 392 -13.80 -9.43 -17.87
N TYR A 393 -14.66 -9.59 -16.87
CA TYR A 393 -15.30 -10.86 -16.59
C TYR A 393 -16.74 -10.84 -17.09
N VAL A 394 -17.19 -11.98 -17.61
CA VAL A 394 -18.59 -12.23 -17.95
C VAL A 394 -18.98 -13.52 -17.23
N ALA A 395 -20.14 -13.52 -16.57
CA ALA A 395 -20.61 -14.68 -15.83
C ALA A 395 -21.95 -15.18 -16.39
N PRO A 396 -21.97 -15.83 -17.58
CA PRO A 396 -23.19 -16.41 -18.12
C PRO A 396 -23.81 -17.39 -17.14
N ALA A 397 -25.04 -17.17 -16.78
CA ALA A 397 -25.79 -17.99 -15.84
C ALA A 397 -27.20 -18.29 -16.36
N GLU A 398 -27.76 -19.39 -15.86
CA GLU A 398 -29.14 -19.83 -16.14
C GLU A 398 -29.89 -19.90 -14.81
N THR A 399 -31.02 -19.23 -14.75
CA THR A 399 -31.91 -19.25 -13.58
C THR A 399 -32.77 -20.53 -13.56
N THR A 400 -33.37 -20.85 -12.43
CA THR A 400 -34.36 -21.93 -12.29
C THR A 400 -35.57 -21.74 -13.19
N GLY A 401 -35.90 -20.50 -13.56
CA GLY A 401 -36.91 -20.13 -14.54
C GLY A 401 -36.50 -20.28 -16.00
N GLY A 402 -35.22 -20.65 -16.28
CA GLY A 402 -34.66 -20.84 -17.62
C GLY A 402 -34.19 -19.55 -18.30
N GLU A 403 -34.17 -18.42 -17.59
CA GLU A 403 -33.63 -17.15 -18.10
C GLU A 403 -32.10 -17.17 -18.13
N ARG A 404 -31.51 -16.60 -19.20
CA ARG A 404 -30.05 -16.47 -19.36
C ARG A 404 -29.61 -15.05 -19.08
N VAL A 405 -28.78 -14.88 -18.05
CA VAL A 405 -28.30 -13.59 -17.56
C VAL A 405 -26.79 -13.59 -17.33
N ASP A 406 -26.19 -12.42 -17.30
CA ASP A 406 -24.84 -12.23 -16.73
C ASP A 406 -24.97 -11.98 -15.21
N ALA A 407 -24.51 -12.93 -14.40
CA ALA A 407 -24.60 -12.87 -12.94
C ALA A 407 -23.78 -11.72 -12.30
N ILE A 408 -22.91 -11.04 -13.04
CA ILE A 408 -22.15 -9.87 -12.58
C ILE A 408 -23.03 -8.61 -12.72
N THR A 409 -23.63 -8.39 -13.88
CA THR A 409 -24.34 -7.16 -14.25
C THR A 409 -25.84 -7.23 -14.03
N GLY A 410 -26.41 -8.44 -14.05
CA GLY A 410 -27.86 -8.67 -14.05
C GLY A 410 -28.53 -8.40 -15.41
N GLU A 411 -27.75 -8.22 -16.47
CA GLU A 411 -28.22 -7.92 -17.83
C GLU A 411 -28.06 -9.15 -18.75
N ALA A 412 -28.49 -9.02 -20.01
CA ALA A 412 -28.22 -10.05 -21.02
C ALA A 412 -26.71 -10.24 -21.20
N VAL A 413 -26.30 -11.48 -21.46
CA VAL A 413 -24.90 -11.83 -21.67
C VAL A 413 -24.32 -11.06 -22.86
N SER A 414 -23.28 -10.29 -22.62
CA SER A 414 -22.53 -9.54 -23.65
C SER A 414 -21.04 -9.76 -23.51
N TRP A 415 -20.39 -10.01 -24.63
CA TRP A 415 -18.93 -10.12 -24.70
C TRP A 415 -18.24 -8.81 -25.08
N ALA A 416 -19.01 -7.80 -25.45
CA ALA A 416 -18.50 -6.47 -25.75
C ALA A 416 -17.88 -5.83 -24.51
N PRO A 417 -16.87 -4.95 -24.69
CA PRO A 417 -16.34 -4.18 -23.58
C PRO A 417 -17.44 -3.41 -22.85
N PRO A 418 -17.53 -3.48 -21.52
CA PRO A 418 -18.56 -2.81 -20.79
C PRO A 418 -18.42 -1.29 -20.93
N PRO A 419 -19.55 -0.54 -20.95
CA PRO A 419 -19.51 0.92 -20.99
C PRO A 419 -18.88 1.52 -19.72
N SER A 420 -18.99 0.83 -18.57
CA SER A 420 -18.35 1.15 -17.31
C SER A 420 -17.87 -0.11 -16.62
N PHE A 421 -16.67 -0.05 -16.05
CA PHE A 421 -16.08 -1.15 -15.29
C PHE A 421 -16.53 -1.19 -13.81
N GLU A 422 -17.34 -0.25 -13.35
CA GLU A 422 -17.71 -0.13 -11.93
C GLU A 422 -18.48 -1.36 -11.41
N ARG A 423 -19.35 -1.95 -12.24
CA ARG A 423 -20.09 -3.17 -11.84
C ARG A 423 -19.18 -4.39 -11.73
N GLN A 424 -18.17 -4.48 -12.58
CA GLN A 424 -17.21 -5.59 -12.59
C GLN A 424 -16.13 -5.42 -11.55
N TYR A 425 -15.64 -4.20 -11.42
CA TYR A 425 -14.57 -3.83 -10.50
C TYR A 425 -15.03 -2.73 -9.54
N PRO A 426 -15.90 -3.04 -8.56
CA PRO A 426 -16.42 -2.03 -7.62
C PRO A 426 -15.32 -1.30 -6.84
N THR A 427 -14.12 -1.88 -6.77
CA THR A 427 -12.93 -1.27 -6.18
C THR A 427 -11.66 -1.74 -6.92
N ALA A 428 -10.57 -0.99 -6.79
CA ALA A 428 -9.26 -1.39 -7.32
C ALA A 428 -8.79 -2.76 -6.78
N ARG A 429 -9.27 -3.21 -5.61
CA ARG A 429 -8.96 -4.53 -5.04
C ARG A 429 -9.69 -5.65 -5.75
N TRP A 430 -10.92 -5.45 -6.19
CA TRP A 430 -11.65 -6.38 -7.04
C TRP A 430 -10.92 -6.58 -8.37
N ARG A 431 -10.55 -5.47 -9.03
CA ARG A 431 -9.76 -5.54 -10.26
C ARG A 431 -8.46 -6.31 -10.03
N LYS A 432 -7.74 -6.02 -8.94
CA LYS A 432 -6.46 -6.70 -8.62
C LYS A 432 -6.65 -8.19 -8.42
N LEU A 433 -7.67 -8.62 -7.66
CA LEU A 433 -8.01 -10.02 -7.42
C LEU A 433 -8.30 -10.75 -8.73
N LEU A 434 -9.24 -10.21 -9.52
CA LEU A 434 -9.72 -10.87 -10.73
C LEU A 434 -8.61 -10.91 -11.81
N ARG A 435 -7.85 -9.83 -12.00
CA ARG A 435 -6.68 -9.86 -12.90
C ARG A 435 -5.59 -10.84 -12.43
N ASN A 436 -5.34 -10.98 -11.13
CA ASN A 436 -4.41 -11.98 -10.61
C ASN A 436 -4.94 -13.41 -10.82
N ALA A 437 -6.25 -13.62 -10.63
CA ALA A 437 -6.89 -14.91 -10.87
C ALA A 437 -6.79 -15.33 -12.35
N HIS A 438 -7.00 -14.39 -13.28
CA HIS A 438 -6.81 -14.60 -14.72
C HIS A 438 -5.34 -14.86 -15.07
N LYS A 439 -4.43 -13.91 -14.72
CA LYS A 439 -3.01 -13.98 -15.10
C LYS A 439 -2.32 -15.28 -14.63
N ARG A 440 -2.74 -15.83 -13.48
CA ARG A 440 -2.13 -17.00 -12.84
C ARG A 440 -2.94 -18.27 -13.00
N ASP A 441 -4.02 -18.21 -13.77
CA ASP A 441 -4.96 -19.31 -14.02
C ASP A 441 -5.40 -20.05 -12.74
N LEU A 442 -5.93 -19.28 -11.78
CA LEU A 442 -6.29 -19.79 -10.45
C LEU A 442 -7.70 -20.39 -10.47
N ALA A 443 -7.85 -21.63 -10.96
CA ALA A 443 -9.14 -22.33 -11.08
C ALA A 443 -9.93 -22.38 -9.76
N GLY A 444 -9.26 -22.58 -8.62
CA GLY A 444 -9.91 -22.57 -7.30
C GLY A 444 -10.54 -21.21 -6.93
N VAL A 445 -9.91 -20.09 -7.35
CA VAL A 445 -10.44 -18.73 -7.15
C VAL A 445 -11.59 -18.47 -8.11
N GLN A 446 -11.50 -18.92 -9.37
CA GLN A 446 -12.57 -18.81 -10.36
C GLN A 446 -13.85 -19.53 -9.89
N ARG A 447 -13.68 -20.76 -9.37
CA ARG A 447 -14.76 -21.53 -8.77
C ARG A 447 -15.38 -20.81 -7.57
N ALA A 448 -14.57 -20.33 -6.64
CA ALA A 448 -15.04 -19.60 -5.45
C ALA A 448 -15.77 -18.30 -5.85
N TYR A 449 -15.30 -17.63 -6.91
CA TYR A 449 -15.97 -16.46 -7.44
C TYR A 449 -17.35 -16.79 -8.02
N ALA A 450 -17.48 -17.91 -8.75
CA ALA A 450 -18.79 -18.40 -9.21
C ALA A 450 -19.74 -18.65 -8.03
N GLY A 451 -19.30 -19.36 -6.98
CA GLY A 451 -20.09 -19.59 -5.77
C GLY A 451 -20.49 -18.30 -5.04
N TYR A 452 -19.59 -17.33 -4.99
CA TYR A 452 -19.89 -16.01 -4.46
C TYR A 452 -20.97 -15.29 -5.28
N LEU A 453 -20.92 -15.35 -6.63
CA LEU A 453 -21.93 -14.77 -7.50
C LEU A 453 -23.29 -15.44 -7.33
N CYS A 454 -23.33 -16.79 -7.28
CA CYS A 454 -24.57 -17.54 -6.99
C CYS A 454 -25.20 -17.09 -5.66
N THR A 455 -24.40 -17.07 -4.58
CA THR A 455 -24.90 -16.67 -3.25
C THR A 455 -25.41 -15.23 -3.26
N ARG A 456 -24.72 -14.33 -3.95
CA ARG A 456 -25.13 -12.93 -4.07
C ARG A 456 -26.43 -12.77 -4.87
N TRP A 457 -26.54 -13.51 -5.98
CA TRP A 457 -27.72 -13.48 -6.84
C TRP A 457 -28.96 -14.01 -6.10
N ASN A 458 -28.88 -15.21 -5.55
CA ASN A 458 -29.96 -15.88 -4.85
C ASN A 458 -30.47 -15.11 -3.63
N ALA A 459 -29.61 -14.28 -3.02
CA ALA A 459 -30.01 -13.38 -1.94
C ALA A 459 -30.73 -12.10 -2.42
N ALA A 460 -30.66 -11.78 -3.71
CA ALA A 460 -31.17 -10.51 -4.26
C ALA A 460 -32.35 -10.69 -5.26
N HIS A 461 -32.58 -11.91 -5.76
CA HIS A 461 -33.56 -12.22 -6.79
C HIS A 461 -34.49 -13.34 -6.34
N ALA A 462 -35.70 -13.37 -6.93
CA ALA A 462 -36.70 -14.40 -6.64
C ALA A 462 -36.32 -15.78 -7.25
N ASP A 463 -35.72 -15.74 -8.46
CA ASP A 463 -35.28 -16.93 -9.18
C ASP A 463 -33.80 -17.18 -8.89
N ASP A 464 -33.50 -18.35 -8.36
CA ASP A 464 -32.15 -18.80 -8.06
C ASP A 464 -31.37 -19.12 -9.34
N LEU A 465 -30.05 -18.98 -9.29
CA LEU A 465 -29.17 -19.49 -10.35
C LEU A 465 -28.97 -21.00 -10.20
N GLU A 466 -29.22 -21.75 -11.26
CA GLU A 466 -28.95 -23.19 -11.34
C GLU A 466 -27.53 -23.46 -11.82
N ARG A 467 -27.15 -22.83 -12.94
CA ARG A 467 -25.85 -23.01 -13.60
C ARG A 467 -25.19 -21.66 -13.81
N ILE A 468 -23.87 -21.68 -13.75
CA ILE A 468 -23.05 -20.49 -13.97
C ILE A 468 -21.74 -20.86 -14.64
N ALA A 469 -21.26 -20.02 -15.53
CA ALA A 469 -19.88 -20.05 -16.00
C ALA A 469 -19.17 -18.74 -15.60
N VAL A 470 -17.88 -18.81 -15.38
CA VAL A 470 -17.02 -17.62 -15.22
C VAL A 470 -16.10 -17.58 -16.43
N ALA A 471 -16.26 -16.57 -17.24
CA ALA A 471 -15.46 -16.35 -18.44
C ALA A 471 -14.70 -15.02 -18.32
N VAL A 472 -13.58 -14.94 -19.02
CA VAL A 472 -12.77 -13.74 -19.15
C VAL A 472 -12.77 -13.32 -20.61
N ALA A 473 -13.08 -12.06 -20.85
CA ALA A 473 -12.92 -11.40 -22.13
C ALA A 473 -11.70 -10.47 -22.09
N VAL A 474 -10.95 -10.47 -23.18
CA VAL A 474 -9.68 -9.74 -23.30
C VAL A 474 -9.68 -9.00 -24.62
N GLN A 475 -9.24 -7.74 -24.58
CA GLN A 475 -9.03 -6.91 -25.77
C GLN A 475 -7.69 -6.20 -25.64
N ASP A 476 -6.87 -6.28 -26.68
CA ASP A 476 -5.61 -5.54 -26.70
C ASP A 476 -5.90 -4.06 -26.97
N ALA A 477 -5.35 -3.21 -26.12
CA ALA A 477 -5.38 -1.76 -26.30
C ALA A 477 -4.36 -1.35 -27.34
N ARG A 478 -4.81 -0.67 -28.39
CA ARG A 478 -3.96 -0.03 -29.40
C ARG A 478 -4.33 1.42 -29.58
N LEU A 479 -3.34 2.25 -29.70
CA LEU A 479 -3.53 3.71 -29.87
C LEU A 479 -4.10 4.09 -31.25
N ASP A 480 -4.13 3.15 -32.19
CA ASP A 480 -4.63 3.29 -33.57
C ASP A 480 -5.99 2.63 -33.82
N GLY A 481 -6.57 2.00 -32.79
CA GLY A 481 -7.90 1.40 -32.85
C GLY A 481 -8.02 0.10 -32.03
N PRO A 482 -9.26 -0.31 -31.68
CA PRO A 482 -9.47 -1.48 -30.85
C PRO A 482 -9.25 -2.78 -31.65
N GLU A 483 -8.62 -3.75 -31.01
CA GLU A 483 -8.48 -5.12 -31.52
C GLU A 483 -9.77 -5.94 -31.29
N PRO A 484 -9.95 -7.08 -31.99
CA PRO A 484 -11.03 -8.00 -31.72
C PRO A 484 -11.02 -8.50 -30.27
N VAL A 485 -12.23 -8.67 -29.70
CA VAL A 485 -12.38 -9.28 -28.38
C VAL A 485 -12.19 -10.78 -28.47
N THR A 486 -11.35 -11.32 -27.63
CA THR A 486 -11.23 -12.76 -27.39
C THR A 486 -11.82 -13.11 -26.03
N HIS A 487 -12.39 -14.32 -25.87
CA HIS A 487 -12.94 -14.75 -24.59
C HIS A 487 -12.66 -16.23 -24.33
N GLU A 488 -12.53 -16.55 -23.04
CA GLU A 488 -12.25 -17.92 -22.60
C GLU A 488 -13.04 -18.23 -21.31
N VAL A 489 -13.67 -19.39 -21.27
CA VAL A 489 -14.36 -19.89 -20.08
C VAL A 489 -13.33 -20.46 -19.12
N ARG A 490 -13.21 -19.89 -17.93
CA ARG A 490 -12.27 -20.30 -16.89
C ARG A 490 -12.84 -21.31 -15.91
N TRP A 491 -14.15 -21.30 -15.72
CA TRP A 491 -14.86 -22.27 -14.89
C TRP A 491 -16.33 -22.38 -15.34
N ARG A 492 -16.91 -23.58 -15.22
CA ARG A 492 -18.34 -23.86 -15.49
C ARG A 492 -18.86 -24.95 -14.57
N GLY A 493 -20.06 -24.80 -14.06
CA GLY A 493 -20.72 -25.80 -13.23
C GLY A 493 -22.07 -25.34 -12.69
N THR A 494 -22.65 -26.14 -11.79
CA THR A 494 -23.85 -25.74 -11.03
C THR A 494 -23.46 -24.86 -9.84
N CYS A 495 -24.40 -24.05 -9.37
CA CYS A 495 -24.20 -23.24 -8.16
C CYS A 495 -23.91 -24.11 -6.93
N ALA A 496 -24.51 -25.29 -6.83
CA ALA A 496 -24.21 -26.28 -5.80
C ALA A 496 -22.74 -26.75 -5.86
N ALA A 497 -22.22 -27.06 -7.07
CA ALA A 497 -20.82 -27.45 -7.27
C ALA A 497 -19.84 -26.30 -6.98
N ALA A 498 -20.20 -25.06 -7.26
CA ALA A 498 -19.42 -23.87 -6.94
C ALA A 498 -19.32 -23.66 -5.43
N GLY A 499 -20.41 -23.87 -4.68
CA GLY A 499 -20.51 -23.72 -3.22
C GLY A 499 -19.84 -24.85 -2.42
N ALA A 500 -19.73 -26.06 -2.96
CA ALA A 500 -19.19 -27.25 -2.26
C ALA A 500 -17.71 -27.11 -1.82
N SER A 501 -16.97 -26.11 -2.32
CA SER A 501 -15.61 -25.81 -1.88
C SER A 501 -15.53 -25.19 -0.47
N ALA A 502 -16.61 -24.61 0.03
CA ALA A 502 -16.65 -24.00 1.36
C ALA A 502 -16.98 -24.98 2.48
N ALA A 503 -17.60 -26.12 2.15
CA ALA A 503 -18.10 -27.10 3.13
C ALA A 503 -17.13 -28.28 3.41
N GLY A 504 -16.06 -28.42 2.64
CA GLY A 504 -15.20 -29.63 2.65
C GLY A 504 -13.98 -29.57 3.58
N VAL A 505 -13.86 -28.58 4.46
CA VAL A 505 -12.81 -28.50 5.50
C VAL A 505 -13.45 -27.87 6.75
N ALA A 506 -14.31 -28.62 7.41
CA ALA A 506 -14.76 -28.38 8.78
C ALA A 506 -13.90 -29.21 9.73
#